data_03573378ac8e249fe22ac89276855ff0
#
_entry.id   03573378ac8e249fe22ac89276855ff0
#
_cell.length_a   1.000
_cell.length_b   1.000
_cell.length_c   1.000
_cell.angle_alpha   90.00
_cell.angle_beta   90.00
_cell.angle_gamma   90.00
#
_symmetry.space_group_name_H-M   'P 1'
#
loop_
_entity.id
_entity.type
_entity.pdbx_description
1 polymer ?
#
loop_
_entity_poly.entity_id
_entity_poly.type
_entity_poly.pdbx_seq_one_letter_code
_entity_poly.pdbx_strand_id
1 'polypeptide(L)'
;MKFTQTTLDKIERVLDETGYIVRYERGNFQSGYCILEQKKVVVLNKFLQLEGRISTLIDIIPQLRIQPDALTPEVRKIYDDVLEAYHTSDQHE
;
A
#
# COMPACT_ATOMS: atom_id res chain seq x y z
N MET A 1 13.02 -3.26 -3.25
CA MET A 1 12.12 -2.25 -3.83
C MET A 1 12.69 -0.86 -3.55
N LYS A 2 12.76 -0.03 -4.56
CA LYS A 2 13.31 1.32 -4.40
C LYS A 2 12.23 2.26 -3.92
N PHE A 3 12.58 3.22 -3.06
CA PHE A 3 11.65 4.20 -2.53
C PHE A 3 11.65 5.46 -3.40
N THR A 4 11.01 5.36 -4.56
CA THR A 4 10.90 6.45 -5.52
C THR A 4 9.43 6.77 -5.78
N GLN A 5 9.17 7.94 -6.37
CA GLN A 5 7.80 8.31 -6.74
C GLN A 5 7.20 7.31 -7.72
N THR A 6 8.01 6.80 -8.65
CA THR A 6 7.55 5.77 -9.59
C THR A 6 7.08 4.52 -8.85
N THR A 7 7.81 4.10 -7.83
CA THR A 7 7.43 2.94 -7.01
C THR A 7 6.11 3.21 -6.29
N LEU A 8 5.96 4.40 -5.70
CA LEU A 8 4.72 4.77 -5.03
C LEU A 8 3.53 4.72 -5.99
N ASP A 9 3.70 5.28 -7.19
CA ASP A 9 2.64 5.28 -8.20
C ASP A 9 2.23 3.86 -8.57
N LYS A 10 3.20 2.97 -8.73
CA LYS A 10 2.93 1.56 -9.06
C LYS A 10 2.19 0.85 -7.93
N ILE A 11 2.58 1.10 -6.68
CA ILE A 11 1.91 0.49 -5.53
C ILE A 11 0.48 0.98 -5.44
N GLU A 12 0.25 2.27 -5.67
CA GLU A 12 -1.10 2.82 -5.66
C GLU A 12 -1.98 2.21 -6.76
N ARG A 13 -1.39 1.79 -7.88
CA ARG A 13 -2.15 1.11 -8.92
C ARG A 13 -2.68 -0.25 -8.47
N VAL A 14 -1.97 -0.94 -7.57
CA VAL A 14 -2.49 -2.18 -7.01
C VAL A 14 -3.83 -1.93 -6.32
N LEU A 15 -3.90 -0.86 -5.54
CA LEU A 15 -5.13 -0.50 -4.85
C LEU A 15 -6.20 -0.05 -5.84
N ASP A 16 -5.82 0.77 -6.81
CA ASP A 16 -6.77 1.26 -7.82
C ASP A 16 -7.41 0.11 -8.59
N GLU A 17 -6.63 -0.87 -9.02
CA GLU A 17 -7.15 -2.01 -9.78
C GLU A 17 -8.07 -2.91 -8.96
N THR A 18 -7.95 -2.87 -7.65
CA THR A 18 -8.80 -3.68 -6.76
C THR A 18 -9.96 -2.89 -6.17
N GLY A 19 -10.17 -1.67 -6.64
CA GLY A 19 -11.30 -0.85 -6.22
C GLY A 19 -11.10 -0.08 -4.93
N TYR A 20 -9.88 -0.06 -4.41
CA TYR A 20 -9.58 0.75 -3.21
C TYR A 20 -9.26 2.18 -3.60
N ILE A 21 -9.64 3.11 -2.74
CA ILE A 21 -9.33 4.53 -2.90
C ILE A 21 -8.27 4.89 -1.86
N VAL A 22 -7.20 5.55 -2.31
CA VAL A 22 -6.16 6.03 -1.40
C VAL A 22 -6.39 7.52 -1.19
N ARG A 23 -6.49 7.92 0.09
CA ARG A 23 -6.66 9.33 0.46
C ARG A 23 -5.55 9.74 1.39
N TYR A 24 -5.08 10.96 1.22
CA TYR A 24 -4.07 11.56 2.10
C TYR A 24 -4.74 12.67 2.89
N GLU A 25 -4.84 12.49 4.20
CA GLU A 25 -5.58 13.41 5.05
C GLU A 25 -4.83 13.68 6.35
N ARG A 26 -5.19 14.78 7.00
CA ARG A 26 -4.76 15.06 8.35
C ARG A 26 -5.46 14.09 9.29
N GLY A 27 -4.74 13.65 10.33
CA GLY A 27 -5.37 12.83 11.35
C GLY A 27 -4.37 12.40 12.40
N ASN A 28 -4.89 12.05 13.56
CA ASN A 28 -4.11 11.48 14.64
C ASN A 28 -4.13 9.97 14.55
N PHE A 29 -3.59 9.45 13.45
CA PHE A 29 -3.49 8.01 13.26
C PHE A 29 -2.22 7.54 13.95
N GLN A 30 -2.33 6.68 14.96
CA GLN A 30 -1.17 6.16 15.68
C GLN A 30 -0.18 5.47 14.75
N SER A 31 -0.70 4.74 13.77
CA SER A 31 0.12 4.00 12.82
C SER A 31 0.39 4.79 11.53
N GLY A 32 -0.14 6.00 11.42
CA GLY A 32 0.00 6.79 10.20
C GLY A 32 -1.03 6.49 9.13
N TYR A 33 -1.96 5.57 9.39
CA TYR A 33 -2.98 5.21 8.42
C TYR A 33 -4.25 4.68 9.08
N CYS A 34 -5.31 4.58 8.28
CA CYS A 34 -6.58 3.99 8.68
C CYS A 34 -7.17 3.26 7.49
N ILE A 35 -7.74 2.08 7.73
CA ILE A 35 -8.38 1.30 6.67
C ILE A 35 -9.88 1.24 6.93
N LEU A 36 -10.68 1.72 5.97
CA LEU A 36 -12.13 1.66 6.02
C LEU A 36 -12.58 0.59 5.02
N GLU A 37 -12.57 -0.67 5.44
CA GLU A 37 -12.76 -1.80 4.54
C GLU A 37 -14.11 -1.81 3.85
N GLN A 38 -15.17 -1.45 4.54
CA GLN A 38 -16.51 -1.47 3.95
C GLN A 38 -16.64 -0.49 2.79
N LYS A 39 -15.87 0.60 2.83
CA LYS A 39 -15.87 1.61 1.78
C LYS A 39 -14.72 1.42 0.81
N LYS A 40 -13.84 0.47 1.08
CA LYS A 40 -12.61 0.24 0.33
C LYS A 40 -11.77 1.52 0.23
N VAL A 41 -11.58 2.18 1.37
CA VAL A 41 -10.77 3.41 1.45
C VAL A 41 -9.60 3.17 2.38
N VAL A 42 -8.44 3.57 1.91
CA VAL A 42 -7.20 3.58 2.70
C VAL A 42 -6.82 5.03 2.91
N VAL A 43 -6.73 5.46 4.17
CA VAL A 43 -6.38 6.83 4.51
C VAL A 43 -4.98 6.85 5.07
N LEU A 44 -4.11 7.65 4.48
CA LEU A 44 -2.73 7.85 4.92
C LEU A 44 -2.58 9.26 5.47
N ASN A 45 -1.72 9.41 6.47
CA ASN A 45 -1.40 10.72 6.99
C ASN A 45 -0.70 11.52 5.89
N LYS A 46 -1.25 12.69 5.54
CA LYS A 46 -0.73 13.49 4.44
C LYS A 46 0.67 14.05 4.70
N PHE A 47 1.11 14.04 5.97
CA PHE A 47 2.44 14.53 6.31
C PHE A 47 3.52 13.47 6.15
N LEU A 48 3.16 12.23 5.82
CA LEU A 48 4.15 11.22 5.52
C LEU A 48 4.96 11.62 4.29
N GLN A 49 6.27 11.44 4.38
CA GLN A 49 7.14 11.65 3.24
C GLN A 49 7.12 10.42 2.35
N LEU A 50 7.76 10.51 1.18
CA LEU A 50 7.72 9.45 0.18
C LEU A 50 8.05 8.08 0.75
N GLU A 51 9.16 7.97 1.48
CA GLU A 51 9.55 6.68 2.08
C GLU A 51 8.51 6.17 3.06
N GLY A 52 7.94 7.07 3.86
CA GLY A 52 6.91 6.71 4.82
C GLY A 52 5.63 6.24 4.13
N ARG A 53 5.26 6.86 3.01
CA ARG A 53 4.10 6.45 2.26
C ARG A 53 4.27 5.05 1.68
N ILE A 54 5.44 4.78 1.10
CA ILE A 54 5.73 3.47 0.53
C ILE A 54 5.76 2.40 1.62
N SER A 55 6.48 2.65 2.72
CA SER A 55 6.56 1.70 3.83
C SER A 55 5.19 1.41 4.42
N THR A 56 4.35 2.44 4.56
CA THR A 56 3.00 2.28 5.10
C THR A 56 2.15 1.43 4.16
N LEU A 57 2.22 1.67 2.85
CA LEU A 57 1.46 0.88 1.89
C LEU A 57 1.94 -0.57 1.85
N ILE A 58 3.24 -0.82 2.02
CA ILE A 58 3.75 -2.18 2.10
C ILE A 58 3.13 -2.91 3.30
N ASP A 59 2.94 -2.21 4.42
CA ASP A 59 2.30 -2.80 5.60
C ASP A 59 0.79 -2.99 5.41
N ILE A 60 0.14 -2.10 4.68
CA ILE A 60 -1.31 -2.12 4.49
C ILE A 60 -1.75 -3.21 3.52
N ILE A 61 -1.08 -3.31 2.37
CA ILE A 61 -1.54 -4.15 1.27
C ILE A 61 -1.76 -5.61 1.68
N PRO A 62 -0.87 -6.24 2.46
CA PRO A 62 -1.10 -7.63 2.88
C PRO A 62 -2.33 -7.81 3.77
N GLN A 63 -2.83 -6.74 4.40
CA GLN A 63 -4.01 -6.79 5.26
C GLN A 63 -5.31 -6.68 4.47
N LEU A 64 -5.24 -6.29 3.20
CA LEU A 64 -6.42 -6.07 2.38
C LEU A 64 -6.82 -7.37 1.68
N ARG A 65 -8.10 -7.44 1.29
CA ARG A 65 -8.61 -8.58 0.54
C ARG A 65 -8.41 -8.35 -0.94
N ILE A 66 -7.20 -8.61 -1.38
CA ILE A 66 -6.83 -8.45 -2.79
C ILE A 66 -6.77 -9.83 -3.43
N GLN A 67 -7.46 -9.97 -4.56
CA GLN A 67 -7.39 -11.18 -5.36
C GLN A 67 -6.35 -10.98 -6.44
N PRO A 68 -5.20 -11.67 -6.35
CA PRO A 68 -4.12 -11.43 -7.30
C PRO A 68 -4.51 -11.68 -8.75
N ASP A 69 -5.44 -12.61 -8.99
CA ASP A 69 -5.88 -12.93 -10.33
C ASP A 69 -6.64 -11.80 -11.01
N ALA A 70 -7.13 -10.84 -10.21
CA ALA A 70 -7.84 -9.68 -10.74
C ALA A 70 -6.89 -8.58 -11.22
N LEU A 71 -5.61 -8.71 -10.92
CA LEU A 71 -4.61 -7.71 -11.29
C LEU A 71 -4.08 -7.96 -12.70
N THR A 72 -3.78 -6.87 -13.43
CA THR A 72 -3.06 -7.01 -14.69
C THR A 72 -1.67 -7.58 -14.43
N PRO A 73 -1.05 -8.27 -15.43
CA PRO A 73 0.25 -8.90 -15.19
C PRO A 73 1.32 -7.97 -14.67
N GLU A 74 1.37 -6.73 -15.15
CA GLU A 74 2.33 -5.75 -14.69
C GLU A 74 2.09 -5.37 -13.23
N VAL A 75 0.85 -5.12 -12.87
CA VAL A 75 0.47 -4.74 -11.50
C VAL A 75 0.59 -5.95 -10.56
N ARG A 76 0.30 -7.15 -11.05
CA ARG A 76 0.49 -8.37 -10.27
C ARG A 76 1.94 -8.52 -9.83
N LYS A 77 2.89 -8.17 -10.69
CA LYS A 77 4.29 -8.23 -10.34
C LYS A 77 4.62 -7.26 -9.21
N ILE A 78 4.05 -6.06 -9.26
CA ILE A 78 4.24 -5.07 -8.18
C ILE A 78 3.67 -5.61 -6.87
N TYR A 79 2.49 -6.21 -6.92
CA TYR A 79 1.87 -6.81 -5.75
C TYR A 79 2.78 -7.89 -5.14
N ASP A 80 3.34 -8.76 -5.96
CA ASP A 80 4.25 -9.80 -5.48
C ASP A 80 5.50 -9.19 -4.83
N ASP A 81 6.03 -8.11 -5.42
CA ASP A 81 7.18 -7.41 -4.84
C ASP A 81 6.84 -6.79 -3.49
N VAL A 82 5.62 -6.26 -3.33
CA VAL A 82 5.16 -5.70 -2.06
C VAL A 82 5.10 -6.80 -1.00
N LEU A 83 4.54 -7.96 -1.34
CA LEU A 83 4.46 -9.07 -0.40
C LEU A 83 5.85 -9.54 0.03
N GLU A 84 6.77 -9.60 -0.92
CA GLU A 84 8.14 -9.99 -0.60
C GLU A 84 8.81 -8.97 0.32
N ALA A 85 8.61 -7.68 0.06
CA ALA A 85 9.17 -6.62 0.91
C ALA A 85 8.58 -6.69 2.32
N TYR A 86 7.29 -6.97 2.44
CA TYR A 86 6.63 -7.12 3.73
C TYR A 86 7.23 -8.28 4.52
N HIS A 87 7.39 -9.44 3.89
CA HIS A 87 7.94 -10.61 4.56
C HIS A 87 9.40 -10.40 4.96
N THR A 88 10.16 -9.71 4.13
CA THR A 88 11.55 -9.40 4.46
C THR A 88 11.64 -8.50 5.69
N SER A 89 10.77 -7.49 5.79
CA SER A 89 10.71 -6.63 6.98
C SER A 89 10.38 -7.43 8.24
N ASP A 90 9.45 -8.38 8.11
CA ASP A 90 9.01 -9.22 9.22
C ASP A 90 10.15 -10.07 9.78
N GLN A 91 11.08 -10.47 8.93
CA GLN A 91 12.19 -11.32 9.31
C GLN A 91 13.28 -10.57 10.08
N HIS A 92 13.20 -9.26 10.16
CA HIS A 92 14.20 -8.44 10.84
C HIS A 92 13.88 -8.15 12.30
N GLU A 93 12.82 -8.68 12.81
CA GLU A 93 12.47 -8.52 14.21
C GLU A 93 13.21 -9.47 15.12
#